data_e624808db77e738de94d5be40fa2da76
#
_entry.id   e624808db77e738de94d5be40fa2da76
#
_cell.length_a   1.000
_cell.length_b   1.000
_cell.length_c   1.000
_cell.angle_alpha   90.00
_cell.angle_beta   90.00
_cell.angle_gamma   90.00
#
_symmetry.space_group_name_H-M   'P 1'
#
loop_
_entity.id
_entity.type
_entity.pdbx_description
1 polymer ?
#
loop_
_entity_poly.entity_id
_entity_poly.type
_entity_poly.pdbx_seq_one_letter_code
_entity_poly.pdbx_strand_id
1 'polypeptide(L)'
;MPWAAWAKINDKGLAQYVLPKIANRIRLSITRDDALTKPGGRRDVTEAIFNALCTFDIRYSRPLYNSIQEQQTIREPETMLDGSGDGTCLDLALLFAGVALGNELLPLVVVLDGHAGVAVSMEFGRREADSLRRPSDDGDWAGTGILSNATTLRALIDQNRYIIVECTGFAKSDAIPADVPEGQGRINGRLSFTRAIQAGREQLARANRRLQFAVDVAYLQDIGKQSVFDPVGRSLERVKPHLKRRLARIFETHQL
;
A
#
# COMPACT_ATOMS: atom_id res chain seq x y z
N MET A 1 -14.68 -4.84 -16.40
CA MET A 1 -15.79 -4.80 -15.42
C MET A 1 -15.25 -4.38 -14.07
N PRO A 2 -16.05 -3.77 -13.20
CA PRO A 2 -15.57 -3.50 -11.84
C PRO A 2 -15.31 -4.82 -11.13
N TRP A 3 -14.16 -4.93 -10.50
CA TRP A 3 -13.77 -6.16 -9.80
C TRP A 3 -14.60 -6.37 -8.54
N ALA A 4 -14.74 -5.33 -7.71
CA ALA A 4 -15.58 -5.37 -6.51
C ALA A 4 -15.93 -3.96 -6.04
N ALA A 5 -16.98 -3.86 -5.23
CA ALA A 5 -17.30 -2.67 -4.48
C ALA A 5 -16.60 -2.76 -3.11
N TRP A 6 -15.82 -1.73 -2.76
CA TRP A 6 -15.17 -1.61 -1.48
C TRP A 6 -15.77 -0.45 -0.68
N ALA A 7 -16.11 -0.71 0.58
CA ALA A 7 -16.58 0.30 1.50
C ALA A 7 -15.47 0.71 2.47
N LYS A 8 -15.33 2.01 2.72
CA LYS A 8 -14.28 2.58 3.59
C LYS A 8 -14.29 2.01 5.01
N ILE A 9 -15.45 1.58 5.52
CA ILE A 9 -15.58 0.93 6.82
C ILE A 9 -14.84 -0.43 6.90
N ASN A 10 -14.56 -1.05 5.74
CA ASN A 10 -13.78 -2.28 5.65
C ASN A 10 -12.32 -1.98 5.31
N ASP A 11 -11.62 -1.28 6.20
CA ASP A 11 -10.23 -0.86 6.03
C ASP A 11 -9.29 -2.06 5.78
N LYS A 12 -9.35 -3.09 6.63
CA LYS A 12 -8.55 -4.32 6.50
C LYS A 12 -8.84 -5.10 5.23
N GLY A 13 -10.07 -5.09 4.78
CA GLY A 13 -10.50 -5.74 3.54
C GLY A 13 -9.81 -5.18 2.30
N LEU A 14 -9.24 -3.97 2.37
CA LEU A 14 -8.50 -3.39 1.25
C LEU A 14 -7.28 -4.23 0.86
N ALA A 15 -6.63 -4.92 1.80
CA ALA A 15 -5.47 -5.75 1.54
C ALA A 15 -5.74 -6.91 0.55
N GLN A 16 -6.99 -7.40 0.45
CA GLN A 16 -7.36 -8.48 -0.48
C GLN A 16 -7.27 -8.07 -1.95
N TYR A 17 -7.38 -6.77 -2.25
CA TYR A 17 -7.31 -6.24 -3.61
C TYR A 17 -5.88 -5.96 -4.07
N VAL A 18 -4.90 -6.10 -3.19
CA VAL A 18 -3.48 -6.01 -3.55
C VAL A 18 -2.99 -7.37 -4.01
N LEU A 19 -2.69 -7.52 -5.30
CA LEU A 19 -2.31 -8.78 -5.92
C LEU A 19 -0.80 -8.86 -6.21
N PRO A 20 0.02 -9.54 -5.37
CA PRO A 20 1.47 -9.61 -5.59
C PRO A 20 1.85 -10.29 -6.91
N LYS A 21 1.00 -11.18 -7.41
CA LYS A 21 1.23 -11.89 -8.69
C LYS A 21 1.31 -10.95 -9.90
N ILE A 22 0.74 -9.75 -9.80
CA ILE A 22 0.79 -8.75 -10.88
C ILE A 22 2.24 -8.34 -11.21
N ALA A 23 3.17 -8.46 -10.26
CA ALA A 23 4.59 -8.21 -10.48
C ALA A 23 5.20 -9.05 -11.61
N ASN A 24 4.66 -10.24 -11.87
CA ASN A 24 5.13 -11.12 -12.94
C ASN A 24 4.86 -10.53 -14.36
N ARG A 25 3.97 -9.55 -14.46
CA ARG A 25 3.66 -8.83 -15.69
C ARG A 25 4.53 -7.60 -15.90
N ILE A 26 5.30 -7.20 -14.90
CA ILE A 26 6.07 -5.95 -14.88
C ILE A 26 7.54 -6.29 -15.00
N ARG A 27 8.16 -5.89 -16.11
CA ARG A 27 9.61 -6.05 -16.31
C ARG A 27 10.32 -4.82 -15.75
N LEU A 28 11.12 -5.02 -14.72
CA LEU A 28 11.97 -3.97 -14.17
C LEU A 28 13.23 -3.78 -15.03
N SER A 29 13.74 -2.54 -15.05
CA SER A 29 15.00 -2.18 -15.72
C SER A 29 16.25 -2.59 -14.93
N ILE A 30 16.09 -3.14 -13.73
CA ILE A 30 17.15 -3.57 -12.83
C ILE A 30 16.91 -5.00 -12.36
N THR A 31 17.96 -5.67 -11.92
CA THR A 31 17.85 -6.96 -11.23
C THR A 31 17.46 -6.69 -9.77
N ARG A 32 16.24 -7.07 -9.39
CA ARG A 32 15.69 -6.84 -8.05
C ARG A 32 16.61 -7.35 -6.94
N ASP A 33 17.04 -8.61 -7.03
CA ASP A 33 17.80 -9.25 -5.96
C ASP A 33 19.17 -8.57 -5.76
N ASP A 34 19.83 -8.17 -6.84
CA ASP A 34 21.09 -7.42 -6.79
C ASP A 34 20.89 -6.02 -6.19
N ALA A 35 19.77 -5.36 -6.51
CA ALA A 35 19.47 -4.05 -5.97
C ALA A 35 19.21 -4.13 -4.46
N LEU A 36 18.39 -5.07 -4.00
CA LEU A 36 18.01 -5.19 -2.57
C LEU A 36 19.19 -5.50 -1.64
N THR A 37 20.32 -5.99 -2.16
CA THR A 37 21.56 -6.20 -1.37
C THR A 37 22.35 -4.92 -1.13
N LYS A 38 22.05 -3.84 -1.86
CA LYS A 38 22.81 -2.58 -1.81
C LYS A 38 22.15 -1.56 -0.89
N PRO A 39 22.93 -0.67 -0.26
CA PRO A 39 22.37 0.51 0.40
C PRO A 39 21.50 1.33 -0.57
N GLY A 40 20.29 1.68 -0.13
CA GLY A 40 19.34 2.41 -0.99
C GLY A 40 18.59 1.56 -2.01
N GLY A 41 18.89 0.28 -2.15
CA GLY A 41 18.33 -0.58 -3.18
C GLY A 41 16.81 -0.72 -3.14
N ARG A 42 16.17 -0.57 -1.97
CA ARG A 42 14.69 -0.53 -1.89
C ARG A 42 14.12 0.68 -2.61
N ARG A 43 14.80 1.82 -2.52
CA ARG A 43 14.43 3.01 -3.29
C ARG A 43 14.60 2.78 -4.79
N ASP A 44 15.71 2.15 -5.21
CA ASP A 44 15.98 1.86 -6.61
C ASP A 44 14.94 0.91 -7.20
N VAL A 45 14.55 -0.14 -6.45
CA VAL A 45 13.46 -1.05 -6.86
C VAL A 45 12.13 -0.32 -6.93
N THR A 46 11.83 0.58 -5.97
CA THR A 46 10.59 1.38 -5.96
C THR A 46 10.53 2.30 -7.19
N GLU A 47 11.65 2.94 -7.54
CA GLU A 47 11.79 3.76 -8.75
C GLU A 47 11.65 2.95 -10.03
N ALA A 48 12.29 1.78 -10.10
CA ALA A 48 12.17 0.89 -11.25
C ALA A 48 10.72 0.41 -11.47
N ILE A 49 9.98 0.13 -10.40
CA ILE A 49 8.54 -0.20 -10.46
C ILE A 49 7.75 0.99 -11.04
N PHE A 50 7.96 2.19 -10.48
CA PHE A 50 7.26 3.39 -10.94
C PHE A 50 7.51 3.65 -12.43
N ASN A 51 8.78 3.61 -12.84
CA ASN A 51 9.17 3.84 -14.24
C ASN A 51 8.65 2.75 -15.18
N ALA A 52 8.62 1.49 -14.74
CA ALA A 52 8.04 0.40 -15.51
C ALA A 52 6.54 0.60 -15.70
N LEU A 53 5.79 1.02 -14.67
CA LEU A 53 4.37 1.33 -14.79
C LEU A 53 4.10 2.53 -15.71
N CYS A 54 5.01 3.49 -15.81
CA CYS A 54 4.94 4.59 -16.78
C CYS A 54 4.96 4.10 -18.25
N THR A 55 5.43 2.90 -18.55
CA THR A 55 5.47 2.37 -19.92
C THR A 55 4.10 1.85 -20.41
N PHE A 56 3.18 1.57 -19.49
CA PHE A 56 1.82 1.14 -19.82
C PHE A 56 0.93 2.34 -20.20
N ASP A 57 -0.08 2.11 -21.04
CA ASP A 57 -1.04 3.16 -21.43
C ASP A 57 -2.19 3.29 -20.41
N ILE A 58 -1.80 3.43 -19.14
CA ILE A 58 -2.77 3.63 -18.06
C ILE A 58 -3.15 5.12 -18.00
N ARG A 59 -4.46 5.38 -17.87
CA ARG A 59 -5.02 6.72 -17.72
C ARG A 59 -5.63 6.90 -16.33
N TYR A 60 -5.44 8.07 -15.76
CA TYR A 60 -6.16 8.42 -14.53
C TYR A 60 -7.62 8.75 -14.86
N SER A 61 -8.54 8.12 -14.15
CA SER A 61 -9.97 8.42 -14.21
C SER A 61 -10.49 8.80 -12.82
N ARG A 62 -11.50 9.68 -12.80
CA ARG A 62 -12.16 10.03 -11.54
C ARG A 62 -12.91 8.81 -10.99
N PRO A 63 -12.96 8.63 -9.65
CA PRO A 63 -13.65 7.51 -9.05
C PRO A 63 -15.16 7.58 -9.34
N LEU A 64 -15.74 6.43 -9.68
CA LEU A 64 -17.17 6.22 -9.65
C LEU A 64 -17.54 5.87 -8.20
N TYR A 65 -17.87 6.88 -7.41
CA TYR A 65 -18.28 6.73 -6.03
C TYR A 65 -19.80 6.62 -5.93
N ASN A 66 -20.27 5.52 -5.34
CA ASN A 66 -21.68 5.39 -5.00
C ASN A 66 -21.95 6.00 -3.63
N SER A 67 -22.43 7.24 -3.61
CA SER A 67 -22.70 7.99 -2.39
C SER A 67 -23.79 7.37 -1.50
N ILE A 68 -24.71 6.59 -2.09
CA ILE A 68 -25.81 5.94 -1.35
C ILE A 68 -25.28 4.74 -0.55
N GLN A 69 -24.31 4.02 -1.09
CA GLN A 69 -23.74 2.82 -0.47
C GLN A 69 -22.38 3.09 0.20
N GLU A 70 -21.87 4.32 0.10
CA GLU A 70 -20.52 4.69 0.55
C GLU A 70 -19.44 3.74 0.02
N GLN A 71 -19.62 3.29 -1.22
CA GLN A 71 -18.75 2.31 -1.86
C GLN A 71 -18.04 2.89 -3.07
N GLN A 72 -16.77 2.51 -3.22
CA GLN A 72 -15.99 2.75 -4.40
C GLN A 72 -15.79 1.45 -5.17
N THR A 73 -16.00 1.49 -6.47
CA THR A 73 -15.65 0.39 -7.35
C THR A 73 -14.13 0.28 -7.48
N ILE A 74 -13.59 -0.91 -7.26
CA ILE A 74 -12.18 -1.24 -7.47
C ILE A 74 -12.05 -2.01 -8.78
N ARG A 75 -11.12 -1.59 -9.63
CA ARG A 75 -10.80 -2.22 -10.90
C ARG A 75 -9.76 -3.32 -10.72
N GLU A 76 -9.88 -4.35 -11.54
CA GLU A 76 -8.93 -5.44 -11.55
C GLU A 76 -7.58 -4.97 -12.13
N PRO A 77 -6.44 -5.23 -11.43
CA PRO A 77 -5.12 -4.76 -11.87
C PRO A 77 -4.72 -5.19 -13.28
N GLU A 78 -5.09 -6.43 -13.69
CA GLU A 78 -4.82 -6.95 -15.01
C GLU A 78 -5.49 -6.10 -16.12
N THR A 79 -6.72 -5.64 -15.88
CA THR A 79 -7.45 -4.83 -16.88
C THR A 79 -6.83 -3.44 -17.06
N MET A 80 -6.15 -2.92 -16.05
CA MET A 80 -5.41 -1.67 -16.16
C MET A 80 -4.12 -1.79 -16.97
N LEU A 81 -3.53 -2.99 -17.03
CA LEU A 81 -2.30 -3.26 -17.78
C LEU A 81 -2.59 -3.68 -19.24
N ASP A 82 -3.82 -4.07 -19.54
CA ASP A 82 -4.24 -4.53 -20.88
C ASP A 82 -4.77 -3.36 -21.71
N GLY A 83 -3.92 -2.79 -22.56
CA GLY A 83 -4.31 -1.71 -23.47
C GLY A 83 -4.44 -0.36 -22.78
N SER A 84 -5.50 0.41 -23.13
CA SER A 84 -5.79 1.73 -22.56
C SER A 84 -6.63 1.60 -21.27
N GLY A 85 -6.05 1.02 -20.22
CA GLY A 85 -6.75 0.85 -18.95
C GLY A 85 -6.91 2.16 -18.18
N ASP A 86 -8.07 2.34 -17.54
CA ASP A 86 -8.34 3.46 -16.65
C ASP A 86 -8.20 3.03 -15.18
N GLY A 87 -7.66 3.89 -14.33
CA GLY A 87 -7.57 3.68 -12.89
C GLY A 87 -7.85 4.95 -12.09
N THR A 88 -8.51 4.80 -10.94
CA THR A 88 -8.64 5.86 -9.92
C THR A 88 -7.36 5.93 -9.09
N CYS A 89 -7.22 6.94 -8.23
CA CYS A 89 -6.08 7.01 -7.29
C CYS A 89 -5.96 5.75 -6.44
N LEU A 90 -7.09 5.16 -6.00
CA LEU A 90 -7.09 3.92 -5.21
C LEU A 90 -6.69 2.71 -6.06
N ASP A 91 -7.23 2.55 -7.27
CA ASP A 91 -6.86 1.45 -8.19
C ASP A 91 -5.36 1.46 -8.48
N LEU A 92 -4.81 2.65 -8.77
CA LEU A 92 -3.38 2.84 -9.04
C LEU A 92 -2.50 2.55 -7.82
N ALA A 93 -2.97 2.94 -6.63
CA ALA A 93 -2.28 2.61 -5.38
C ALA A 93 -2.28 1.09 -5.12
N LEU A 94 -3.39 0.40 -5.34
CA LEU A 94 -3.48 -1.06 -5.19
C LEU A 94 -2.60 -1.80 -6.21
N LEU A 95 -2.58 -1.35 -7.46
CA LEU A 95 -1.69 -1.88 -8.50
C LEU A 95 -0.22 -1.72 -8.09
N PHE A 96 0.19 -0.49 -7.72
CA PHE A 96 1.56 -0.20 -7.30
C PHE A 96 1.95 -1.03 -6.06
N ALA A 97 1.09 -1.11 -5.05
CA ALA A 97 1.32 -1.91 -3.85
C ALA A 97 1.46 -3.41 -4.17
N GLY A 98 0.68 -3.93 -5.12
CA GLY A 98 0.78 -5.32 -5.60
C GLY A 98 2.13 -5.61 -6.24
N VAL A 99 2.58 -4.72 -7.14
CA VAL A 99 3.89 -4.85 -7.79
C VAL A 99 5.02 -4.71 -6.76
N ALA A 100 4.93 -3.77 -5.82
CA ALA A 100 5.91 -3.58 -4.76
C ALA A 100 6.03 -4.83 -3.87
N LEU A 101 4.89 -5.36 -3.40
CA LEU A 101 4.85 -6.56 -2.56
C LEU A 101 5.38 -7.82 -3.28
N GLY A 102 5.08 -7.97 -4.58
CA GLY A 102 5.63 -9.04 -5.42
C GLY A 102 7.13 -8.92 -5.69
N ASN A 103 7.70 -7.71 -5.51
CA ASN A 103 9.13 -7.44 -5.58
C ASN A 103 9.80 -7.34 -4.19
N GLU A 104 9.25 -8.00 -3.18
CA GLU A 104 9.83 -8.13 -1.83
C GLU A 104 9.91 -6.80 -1.05
N LEU A 105 9.19 -5.77 -1.46
CA LEU A 105 9.05 -4.53 -0.71
C LEU A 105 7.88 -4.61 0.29
N LEU A 106 7.83 -3.69 1.24
CA LEU A 106 6.74 -3.55 2.22
C LEU A 106 5.93 -2.28 1.93
N PRO A 107 4.83 -2.37 1.17
CA PRO A 107 3.95 -1.25 0.94
C PRO A 107 2.89 -1.09 2.05
N LEU A 108 2.60 0.16 2.39
CA LEU A 108 1.39 0.59 3.07
C LEU A 108 0.49 1.28 2.05
N VAL A 109 -0.74 0.81 1.86
CA VAL A 109 -1.73 1.56 1.09
C VAL A 109 -2.29 2.68 1.96
N VAL A 110 -1.99 3.93 1.60
CA VAL A 110 -2.35 5.13 2.36
C VAL A 110 -3.63 5.72 1.80
N VAL A 111 -4.67 5.81 2.63
CA VAL A 111 -5.97 6.40 2.27
C VAL A 111 -6.13 7.73 2.98
N LEU A 112 -6.30 8.78 2.19
CA LEU A 112 -6.55 10.15 2.64
C LEU A 112 -8.01 10.55 2.31
N ASP A 113 -8.45 11.70 2.82
CA ASP A 113 -9.73 12.28 2.38
C ASP A 113 -9.69 12.53 0.86
N GLY A 114 -10.49 11.76 0.12
CA GLY A 114 -10.65 11.86 -1.34
C GLY A 114 -9.39 11.51 -2.15
N HIS A 115 -8.41 10.81 -1.57
CA HIS A 115 -7.18 10.42 -2.30
C HIS A 115 -6.56 9.13 -1.74
N ALA A 116 -5.69 8.49 -2.54
CA ALA A 116 -4.90 7.35 -2.11
C ALA A 116 -3.49 7.36 -2.74
N GLY A 117 -2.52 6.85 -1.98
CA GLY A 117 -1.13 6.66 -2.42
C GLY A 117 -0.51 5.45 -1.74
N VAL A 118 0.79 5.24 -1.92
CA VAL A 118 1.51 4.12 -1.31
C VAL A 118 2.76 4.62 -0.59
N ALA A 119 2.91 4.24 0.68
CA ALA A 119 4.18 4.41 1.38
C ALA A 119 4.94 3.08 1.35
N VAL A 120 6.24 3.13 1.03
CA VAL A 120 7.10 1.94 0.92
C VAL A 120 8.21 2.02 1.95
N SER A 121 8.44 0.94 2.71
CA SER A 121 9.53 0.86 3.67
C SER A 121 10.90 0.90 3.00
N MET A 122 11.82 1.71 3.55
CA MET A 122 13.22 1.78 3.13
C MET A 122 14.14 0.93 4.02
N GLU A 123 13.64 0.49 5.16
CA GLU A 123 14.42 -0.26 6.15
C GLU A 123 14.24 -1.77 6.01
N PHE A 124 13.02 -2.22 5.79
CA PHE A 124 12.67 -3.64 5.83
C PHE A 124 11.98 -4.09 4.56
N GLY A 125 12.22 -5.34 4.18
CA GLY A 125 11.56 -6.03 3.09
C GLY A 125 10.56 -7.06 3.61
N ARG A 126 9.84 -7.71 2.69
CA ARG A 126 8.81 -8.70 3.01
C ARG A 126 9.33 -9.92 3.79
N ARG A 127 10.62 -10.28 3.60
CA ARG A 127 11.24 -11.45 4.23
C ARG A 127 11.72 -11.21 5.65
N GLU A 128 11.82 -9.94 6.08
CA GLU A 128 12.23 -9.64 7.44
C GLU A 128 11.14 -10.01 8.45
N ALA A 129 11.58 -10.32 9.68
CA ALA A 129 10.67 -10.67 10.75
C ALA A 129 9.73 -9.51 11.10
N ASP A 130 8.46 -9.81 11.37
CA ASP A 130 7.41 -8.83 11.66
C ASP A 130 7.81 -7.86 12.78
N SER A 131 8.53 -8.35 13.81
CA SER A 131 9.00 -7.54 14.92
C SER A 131 10.02 -6.48 14.53
N LEU A 132 10.72 -6.63 13.39
CA LEU A 132 11.73 -5.69 12.91
C LEU A 132 11.15 -4.61 12.01
N ARG A 133 10.01 -4.85 11.38
CA ARG A 133 9.40 -3.91 10.43
C ARG A 133 8.40 -2.93 11.06
N ARG A 134 8.19 -3.00 12.38
CA ARG A 134 7.28 -2.11 13.10
C ARG A 134 7.98 -1.36 14.20
N PRO A 135 7.67 -0.08 14.36
CA PRO A 135 8.10 0.66 15.53
C PRO A 135 7.55 -0.01 16.82
N SER A 136 8.40 -0.23 17.80
CA SER A 136 8.03 -0.86 19.08
C SER A 136 7.01 -0.07 19.88
N ASP A 137 6.88 1.23 19.60
CA ASP A 137 6.11 2.19 20.38
C ASP A 137 4.75 2.53 19.77
N ASP A 138 4.39 1.94 18.62
CA ASP A 138 3.13 2.21 17.92
C ASP A 138 2.05 1.22 18.30
N GLY A 139 1.35 1.52 19.40
CA GLY A 139 0.22 0.73 19.87
C GLY A 139 -0.90 0.53 18.85
N ASP A 140 -1.13 1.50 17.95
CA ASP A 140 -2.20 1.47 16.97
C ASP A 140 -1.91 0.54 15.78
N TRP A 141 -0.65 0.37 15.41
CA TRP A 141 -0.25 -0.40 14.23
C TRP A 141 0.14 -1.84 14.56
N ALA A 142 0.84 -2.02 15.70
CA ALA A 142 1.31 -3.34 16.12
C ALA A 142 0.13 -4.29 16.39
N GLY A 143 0.00 -5.33 15.56
CA GLY A 143 -1.02 -6.36 15.70
C GLY A 143 -2.37 -6.07 15.01
N THR A 144 -2.58 -4.87 14.48
CA THR A 144 -3.82 -4.54 13.73
C THR A 144 -3.63 -4.54 12.22
N GLY A 145 -2.42 -4.22 11.74
CA GLY A 145 -2.11 -3.98 10.32
C GLY A 145 -2.68 -2.66 9.80
N ILE A 146 -3.22 -1.82 10.68
CA ILE A 146 -3.79 -0.51 10.33
C ILE A 146 -3.07 0.58 11.10
N LEU A 147 -2.50 1.54 10.39
CA LEU A 147 -1.93 2.77 10.93
C LEU A 147 -2.91 3.92 10.72
N SER A 148 -3.51 4.41 11.80
CA SER A 148 -4.47 5.53 11.77
C SER A 148 -3.85 6.86 12.23
N ASN A 149 -2.67 6.82 12.88
CA ASN A 149 -2.01 8.01 13.38
C ASN A 149 -1.21 8.74 12.29
N ALA A 150 -1.69 9.89 11.84
CA ALA A 150 -1.04 10.71 10.82
C ALA A 150 0.34 11.23 11.26
N THR A 151 0.54 11.51 12.56
CA THR A 151 1.82 11.97 13.09
C THR A 151 2.88 10.90 12.97
N THR A 152 2.53 9.67 13.28
CA THR A 152 3.41 8.51 13.11
C THR A 152 3.81 8.32 11.66
N LEU A 153 2.84 8.33 10.72
CA LEU A 153 3.15 8.17 9.30
C LEU A 153 4.07 9.29 8.79
N ARG A 154 3.80 10.55 9.19
CA ARG A 154 4.67 11.69 8.83
C ARG A 154 6.08 11.52 9.38
N ALA A 155 6.22 11.15 10.66
CA ALA A 155 7.52 10.92 11.28
C ALA A 155 8.33 9.83 10.55
N LEU A 156 7.70 8.73 10.16
CA LEU A 156 8.34 7.67 9.37
C LEU A 156 8.85 8.17 8.01
N ILE A 157 8.10 9.05 7.35
CA ILE A 157 8.46 9.64 6.05
C ILE A 157 9.56 10.70 6.22
N ASP A 158 9.48 11.56 7.22
CA ASP A 158 10.46 12.60 7.51
C ASP A 158 11.83 12.04 7.91
N GLN A 159 11.82 10.90 8.61
CA GLN A 159 13.02 10.12 8.96
C GLN A 159 13.55 9.26 7.80
N ASN A 160 12.94 9.32 6.61
CA ASN A 160 13.26 8.48 5.45
C ASN A 160 13.17 6.97 5.70
N ARG A 161 12.44 6.53 6.74
CA ARG A 161 12.12 5.13 7.00
C ARG A 161 11.09 4.59 6.01
N TYR A 162 10.23 5.48 5.51
CA TYR A 162 9.30 5.25 4.41
C TYR A 162 9.41 6.37 3.38
N ILE A 163 9.16 6.03 2.12
CA ILE A 163 8.87 7.02 1.07
C ILE A 163 7.42 6.89 0.66
N ILE A 164 6.73 8.02 0.47
CA ILE A 164 5.35 8.03 -0.03
C ILE A 164 5.35 8.39 -1.52
N VAL A 165 4.66 7.58 -2.32
CA VAL A 165 4.58 7.70 -3.78
C VAL A 165 3.18 8.11 -4.20
N GLU A 166 3.10 9.19 -4.96
CA GLU A 166 1.89 9.62 -5.66
C GLU A 166 1.65 8.72 -6.87
N CYS A 167 0.74 7.73 -6.71
CA CYS A 167 0.54 6.70 -7.72
C CYS A 167 -0.16 7.20 -8.99
N THR A 168 -0.93 8.29 -8.94
CA THR A 168 -1.48 8.89 -10.16
C THR A 168 -0.38 9.41 -11.07
N GLY A 169 0.84 9.59 -10.54
CA GLY A 169 2.01 10.09 -11.27
C GLY A 169 2.44 9.21 -12.43
N PHE A 170 2.31 7.88 -12.35
CA PHE A 170 2.67 6.99 -13.46
C PHE A 170 1.56 6.85 -14.52
N ALA A 171 0.32 7.22 -14.20
CA ALA A 171 -0.78 7.22 -15.14
C ALA A 171 -0.86 8.54 -15.93
N LYS A 172 -1.25 8.48 -17.19
CA LYS A 172 -1.53 9.68 -17.99
C LYS A 172 -2.74 10.41 -17.42
N SER A 173 -2.62 11.72 -17.23
CA SER A 173 -3.75 12.55 -16.84
C SER A 173 -3.62 13.95 -17.40
N ASP A 174 -4.63 14.35 -18.15
CA ASP A 174 -4.82 15.72 -18.61
C ASP A 174 -5.86 16.46 -17.75
N ALA A 175 -6.53 15.73 -16.84
CA ALA A 175 -7.64 16.23 -16.04
C ALA A 175 -7.26 16.66 -14.61
N ILE A 176 -6.00 16.46 -14.20
CA ILE A 176 -5.54 16.90 -12.87
C ILE A 176 -5.03 18.34 -12.98
N PRO A 177 -5.64 19.30 -12.23
CA PRO A 177 -5.23 20.71 -12.27
C PRO A 177 -3.77 20.87 -11.83
N ALA A 178 -3.06 21.85 -12.45
CA ALA A 178 -1.65 22.10 -12.14
C ALA A 178 -1.45 22.81 -10.78
N ASP A 179 -2.52 23.31 -10.15
CA ASP A 179 -2.48 23.94 -8.82
C ASP A 179 -2.52 22.95 -7.65
N VAL A 180 -2.69 21.64 -7.94
CA VAL A 180 -2.63 20.58 -6.93
C VAL A 180 -1.35 19.75 -7.05
N PRO A 181 -0.83 19.18 -5.96
CA PRO A 181 0.47 18.49 -5.95
C PRO A 181 0.61 17.42 -7.02
N GLU A 182 -0.41 16.60 -7.21
CA GLU A 182 -0.43 15.51 -8.18
C GLU A 182 -0.52 15.99 -9.64
N GLY A 183 -0.82 17.28 -9.88
CA GLY A 183 -0.86 17.90 -11.21
C GLY A 183 0.41 18.65 -11.59
N GLN A 184 1.20 19.08 -10.59
CA GLN A 184 2.39 19.90 -10.83
C GLN A 184 3.53 19.09 -11.43
N GLY A 185 4.16 19.63 -12.48
CA GLY A 185 5.37 19.06 -13.08
C GLY A 185 5.12 17.80 -13.92
N ARG A 186 3.90 17.58 -14.40
CA ARG A 186 3.58 16.51 -15.36
C ARG A 186 4.20 16.80 -16.72
N ILE A 187 4.87 15.79 -17.28
CA ILE A 187 5.41 15.80 -18.64
C ILE A 187 4.73 14.66 -19.40
N ASN A 188 4.10 14.96 -20.53
CA ASN A 188 3.30 14.00 -21.27
C ASN A 188 2.23 13.30 -20.40
N GLY A 189 1.62 14.08 -19.50
CA GLY A 189 0.59 13.62 -18.59
C GLY A 189 1.08 12.81 -17.38
N ARG A 190 2.40 12.62 -17.17
CA ARG A 190 2.99 11.83 -16.08
C ARG A 190 3.97 12.64 -15.23
N LEU A 191 4.20 12.18 -14.00
CA LEU A 191 5.26 12.71 -13.12
C LEU A 191 6.55 11.91 -13.29
N SER A 192 7.69 12.54 -13.01
CA SER A 192 8.91 11.78 -12.69
C SER A 192 8.78 11.13 -11.32
N PHE A 193 9.56 10.08 -11.04
CA PHE A 193 9.55 9.42 -9.73
C PHE A 193 9.85 10.38 -8.57
N THR A 194 10.88 11.24 -8.74
CA THR A 194 11.21 12.25 -7.73
C THR A 194 10.05 13.21 -7.48
N ARG A 195 9.35 13.66 -8.52
CA ARG A 195 8.19 14.54 -8.37
C ARG A 195 7.00 13.80 -7.75
N ALA A 196 6.83 12.50 -8.05
CA ALA A 196 5.78 11.69 -7.44
C ALA A 196 5.99 11.51 -5.92
N ILE A 197 7.25 11.35 -5.45
CA ILE A 197 7.55 11.35 -4.01
C ILE A 197 7.25 12.70 -3.39
N GLN A 198 7.66 13.80 -4.03
CA GLN A 198 7.38 15.14 -3.54
C GLN A 198 5.86 15.40 -3.47
N ALA A 199 5.12 15.04 -4.51
CA ALA A 199 3.66 15.17 -4.56
C ALA A 199 2.98 14.35 -3.44
N GLY A 200 3.44 13.13 -3.18
CA GLY A 200 2.93 12.31 -2.09
C GLY A 200 3.14 12.95 -0.70
N ARG A 201 4.32 13.54 -0.46
CA ARG A 201 4.58 14.31 0.77
C ARG A 201 3.67 15.53 0.90
N GLU A 202 3.51 16.28 -0.19
CA GLU A 202 2.64 17.45 -0.25
C GLU A 202 1.17 17.07 -0.01
N GLN A 203 0.68 15.94 -0.56
CA GLN A 203 -0.66 15.43 -0.28
C GLN A 203 -0.88 15.12 1.20
N LEU A 204 0.07 14.44 1.83
CA LEU A 204 -0.01 14.10 3.25
C LEU A 204 0.07 15.35 4.16
N ALA A 205 0.70 16.43 3.71
CA ALA A 205 0.82 17.68 4.45
C ALA A 205 -0.42 18.59 4.33
N ARG A 206 -1.31 18.37 3.35
CA ARG A 206 -2.48 19.24 3.11
C ARG A 206 -3.50 19.11 4.22
N ALA A 207 -3.97 20.24 4.73
CA ALA A 207 -4.97 20.29 5.79
C ALA A 207 -6.32 19.65 5.42
N ASN A 208 -6.69 19.69 4.14
CA ASN A 208 -7.94 19.11 3.60
C ASN A 208 -7.76 17.64 3.14
N ARG A 209 -6.62 17.01 3.38
CA ARG A 209 -6.30 15.63 3.03
C ARG A 209 -5.89 14.84 4.28
N ARG A 210 -6.82 14.72 5.24
CA ARG A 210 -6.53 13.99 6.48
C ARG A 210 -6.31 12.51 6.18
N LEU A 211 -5.34 11.93 6.89
CA LEU A 211 -5.17 10.46 6.91
C LEU A 211 -6.44 9.82 7.48
N GLN A 212 -7.00 8.91 6.73
CA GLN A 212 -8.06 8.05 7.21
C GLN A 212 -7.45 6.81 7.86
N PHE A 213 -6.59 6.13 7.13
CA PHE A 213 -5.78 5.01 7.60
C PHE A 213 -4.70 4.67 6.56
N ALA A 214 -3.70 3.88 6.98
CA ALA A 214 -2.79 3.19 6.09
C ALA A 214 -2.81 1.69 6.41
N VAL A 215 -2.81 0.86 5.36
CA VAL A 215 -2.96 -0.60 5.45
C VAL A 215 -1.62 -1.27 5.23
N ASP A 216 -1.12 -2.01 6.23
CA ASP A 216 0.04 -2.91 6.09
C ASP A 216 -0.41 -4.19 5.36
N VAL A 217 -0.25 -4.16 4.05
CA VAL A 217 -0.75 -5.23 3.17
C VAL A 217 -0.08 -6.56 3.45
N ALA A 218 1.24 -6.56 3.66
CA ALA A 218 1.98 -7.79 3.90
C ALA A 218 1.51 -8.48 5.19
N TYR A 219 1.34 -7.69 6.26
CA TYR A 219 0.86 -8.22 7.54
C TYR A 219 -0.53 -8.83 7.43
N LEU A 220 -1.48 -8.12 6.83
CA LEU A 220 -2.86 -8.60 6.73
C LEU A 220 -2.98 -9.81 5.81
N GLN A 221 -2.22 -9.87 4.72
CA GLN A 221 -2.21 -11.06 3.86
C GLN A 221 -1.57 -12.28 4.54
N ASP A 222 -0.53 -12.09 5.36
CA ASP A 222 0.10 -13.19 6.08
C ASP A 222 -0.79 -13.73 7.22
N ILE A 223 -1.53 -12.86 7.94
CA ILE A 223 -2.55 -13.29 8.89
C ILE A 223 -3.68 -14.03 8.18
N GLY A 224 -4.18 -13.52 7.06
CA GLY A 224 -5.22 -14.16 6.28
C GLY A 224 -4.85 -15.57 5.84
N LYS A 225 -3.60 -15.80 5.44
CA LYS A 225 -3.09 -17.13 5.11
C LYS A 225 -3.03 -18.07 6.31
N GLN A 226 -2.65 -17.55 7.48
CA GLN A 226 -2.61 -18.37 8.71
C GLN A 226 -4.01 -18.79 9.17
N SER A 227 -5.04 -17.96 8.97
CA SER A 227 -6.42 -18.27 9.36
C SER A 227 -7.11 -19.26 8.41
N VAL A 228 -6.73 -19.32 7.14
CA VAL A 228 -7.29 -20.25 6.14
C VAL A 228 -6.72 -21.67 6.28
N PHE A 229 -5.55 -21.83 6.92
CA PHE A 229 -4.87 -23.11 7.06
C PHE A 229 -5.17 -23.89 8.36
N ASP A 230 -6.12 -23.44 9.18
CA ASP A 230 -6.52 -24.16 10.41
C ASP A 230 -8.02 -24.49 10.52
N PRO A 231 -8.58 -25.34 9.65
CA PRO A 231 -9.92 -25.89 9.87
C PRO A 231 -9.95 -27.04 10.88
N VAL A 232 -8.82 -27.52 11.40
CA VAL A 232 -8.79 -28.68 12.32
C VAL A 232 -7.62 -28.55 13.33
N GLY A 233 -7.77 -27.69 14.30
CA GLY A 233 -7.17 -27.82 15.65
C GLY A 233 -5.68 -28.20 15.81
N ARG A 234 -4.81 -27.99 14.82
CA ARG A 234 -3.37 -28.37 14.92
C ARG A 234 -2.41 -27.19 15.10
N SER A 235 -2.90 -25.97 15.33
CA SER A 235 -2.10 -24.76 15.23
C SER A 235 -1.71 -24.10 16.56
N LEU A 236 -2.04 -24.65 17.72
CA LEU A 236 -1.58 -24.10 18.99
C LEU A 236 -0.05 -24.23 19.22
N GLU A 237 0.65 -25.06 18.47
CA GLU A 237 2.10 -25.26 18.65
C GLU A 237 2.96 -24.17 17.99
N ARG A 238 2.43 -23.38 17.04
CA ARG A 238 3.17 -22.28 16.38
C ARG A 238 2.84 -20.89 16.88
N VAL A 239 1.96 -20.76 17.84
CA VAL A 239 1.68 -19.47 18.50
C VAL A 239 2.92 -19.07 19.29
N LYS A 240 3.57 -17.94 18.92
CA LYS A 240 4.75 -17.42 19.60
C LYS A 240 4.51 -17.37 21.13
N PRO A 241 5.48 -17.68 21.97
CA PRO A 241 5.29 -17.82 23.43
C PRO A 241 4.62 -16.64 24.13
N HIS A 242 4.79 -15.42 23.61
CA HIS A 242 4.16 -14.22 24.16
C HIS A 242 2.64 -14.13 23.89
N LEU A 243 2.16 -14.69 22.78
CA LEU A 243 0.72 -14.79 22.50
C LEU A 243 0.05 -15.86 23.37
N LYS A 244 0.74 -16.98 23.62
CA LYS A 244 0.24 -18.03 24.56
C LYS A 244 0.02 -17.44 25.96
N ARG A 245 0.94 -16.60 26.46
CA ARG A 245 0.79 -15.94 27.77
C ARG A 245 -0.36 -14.93 27.80
N ARG A 246 -0.65 -14.26 26.71
CA ARG A 246 -1.74 -13.27 26.62
C ARG A 246 -3.11 -13.94 26.53
N LEU A 247 -3.22 -15.02 25.77
CA LEU A 247 -4.44 -15.85 25.70
C LEU A 247 -4.74 -16.54 27.03
N ALA A 248 -3.73 -17.10 27.72
CA ALA A 248 -3.90 -17.68 29.03
C ALA A 248 -4.49 -16.69 30.06
N ARG A 249 -4.01 -15.44 30.09
CA ARG A 249 -4.55 -14.38 30.96
C ARG A 249 -6.00 -14.02 30.65
N ILE A 250 -6.44 -14.08 29.40
CA ILE A 250 -7.82 -13.78 28.99
C ILE A 250 -8.77 -14.91 29.46
N PHE A 251 -8.32 -16.15 29.44
CA PHE A 251 -9.13 -17.28 29.91
C PHE A 251 -9.19 -17.40 31.44
N GLU A 252 -8.15 -16.96 32.17
CA GLU A 252 -8.16 -16.93 33.65
C GLU A 252 -9.06 -15.84 34.23
N THR A 253 -9.35 -14.75 33.48
CA THR A 253 -10.21 -13.64 33.94
C THR A 253 -11.72 -13.89 33.69
N HIS A 254 -12.10 -14.99 33.07
CA HIS A 254 -13.53 -15.32 32.82
C HIS A 254 -14.00 -16.57 33.57
N GLN A 255 -13.28 -17.02 34.60
CA GLN A 255 -13.71 -18.10 35.52
C GLN A 255 -13.88 -17.61 36.99
N LEU A 256 -14.48 -16.44 37.19
CA LEU A 256 -15.02 -15.99 38.47
C LEU A 256 -16.43 -15.45 38.29
#